data_4b0a0ad777eaaed1f76e04418685012f
#
_entry.id   4b0a0ad777eaaed1f76e04418685012f
#
_cell.length_a   1.000
_cell.length_b   1.000
_cell.length_c   1.000
_cell.angle_alpha   90.00
_cell.angle_beta   90.00
_cell.angle_gamma   90.00
#
_symmetry.space_group_name_H-M   'P 1'
#
loop_
_entity.id
_entity.type
_entity.pdbx_description
1 polymer ?
#
loop_
_entity_poly.entity_id
_entity_poly.type
_entity_poly.pdbx_seq_one_letter_code
_entity_poly.pdbx_strand_id
1 'polypeptide(L)'
;MGYVAKAKGKQGFTLIEVLIVIVVISTLATIVIPRVMAATRRAKEATLRANLKQLRDAIERFEASCAAWPPALSDLLAANGAAISADADGRGISVDRTAYDGPYVVSPDGSLPKDVFTGATDWNYNNSTGEIHSSSTLTAIDGTNYSTW
;
A
#
# COMPACT_ATOMS: atom_id res chain seq x y z
N MET A 1 23.26 13.37 -68.43
CA MET A 1 23.35 14.29 -67.27
C MET A 1 23.10 13.51 -66.00
N GLY A 2 24.18 13.05 -65.36
CA GLY A 2 24.10 12.21 -64.17
C GLY A 2 24.10 13.04 -62.89
N TYR A 3 23.06 12.94 -62.06
CA TYR A 3 23.00 13.56 -60.75
C TYR A 3 23.80 12.68 -59.76
N VAL A 4 24.92 13.20 -59.30
CA VAL A 4 25.67 12.54 -58.16
C VAL A 4 25.06 12.98 -56.87
N ALA A 5 24.34 12.07 -56.21
CA ALA A 5 23.82 12.29 -54.87
C ALA A 5 25.00 12.37 -53.87
N LYS A 6 25.18 13.55 -53.28
CA LYS A 6 26.18 13.81 -52.23
C LYS A 6 25.79 13.07 -50.97
N ALA A 7 26.51 12.01 -50.62
CA ALA A 7 26.33 11.29 -49.38
C ALA A 7 26.58 12.23 -48.18
N LYS A 8 25.54 12.45 -47.36
CA LYS A 8 25.62 13.22 -46.14
C LYS A 8 26.45 12.40 -45.11
N GLY A 9 27.65 12.87 -44.81
CA GLY A 9 28.55 12.23 -43.87
C GLY A 9 27.86 12.09 -42.51
N LYS A 10 27.83 10.87 -41.98
CA LYS A 10 27.40 10.60 -40.63
C LYS A 10 28.47 11.18 -39.69
N GLN A 11 28.12 12.22 -38.94
CA GLN A 11 28.99 12.75 -37.88
C GLN A 11 28.99 11.74 -36.75
N GLY A 12 30.15 11.14 -36.44
CA GLY A 12 30.35 10.25 -35.30
C GLY A 12 30.54 11.07 -34.02
N PHE A 13 30.03 10.60 -32.91
CA PHE A 13 30.28 11.19 -31.59
C PHE A 13 31.76 11.07 -31.21
N THR A 14 32.30 12.12 -30.60
CA THR A 14 33.66 12.08 -30.05
C THR A 14 33.64 11.42 -28.66
N LEU A 15 34.74 10.75 -28.30
CA LEU A 15 34.91 10.11 -27.00
C LEU A 15 34.77 11.13 -25.86
N ILE A 16 35.23 12.37 -26.06
CA ILE A 16 35.16 13.46 -25.08
C ILE A 16 33.71 13.93 -24.83
N GLU A 17 32.88 13.97 -25.89
CA GLU A 17 31.47 14.32 -25.76
C GLU A 17 30.73 13.34 -24.84
N VAL A 18 30.95 12.04 -25.02
CA VAL A 18 30.34 11.02 -24.16
C VAL A 18 30.89 11.12 -22.74
N LEU A 19 32.18 11.36 -22.56
CA LEU A 19 32.83 11.48 -21.28
C LEU A 19 32.25 12.67 -20.46
N ILE A 20 32.08 13.82 -21.08
CA ILE A 20 31.49 14.99 -20.40
C ILE A 20 30.06 14.71 -19.99
N VAL A 21 29.27 14.06 -20.82
CA VAL A 21 27.86 13.71 -20.49
C VAL A 21 27.78 12.79 -19.30
N ILE A 22 28.58 11.71 -19.25
CA ILE A 22 28.54 10.78 -18.10
C ILE A 22 29.01 11.44 -16.81
N VAL A 23 29.99 12.34 -16.84
CA VAL A 23 30.45 13.10 -15.66
C VAL A 23 29.33 14.00 -15.14
N VAL A 24 28.65 14.74 -16.02
CA VAL A 24 27.54 15.61 -15.65
C VAL A 24 26.38 14.81 -15.05
N ILE A 25 25.97 13.71 -15.69
CA ILE A 25 24.88 12.85 -15.17
C ILE A 25 25.27 12.27 -13.80
N SER A 26 26.50 11.81 -13.63
CA SER A 26 26.97 11.22 -12.37
C SER A 26 26.95 12.24 -11.21
N THR A 27 27.35 13.47 -11.46
CA THR A 27 27.32 14.54 -10.44
C THR A 27 25.89 14.90 -10.04
N LEU A 28 24.97 15.01 -11.00
CA LEU A 28 23.55 15.27 -10.72
C LEU A 28 22.89 14.12 -9.97
N ALA A 29 23.17 12.87 -10.36
CA ALA A 29 22.62 11.66 -9.72
C ALA A 29 22.96 11.60 -8.23
N THR A 30 24.17 11.99 -7.83
CA THR A 30 24.63 11.97 -6.44
C THR A 30 23.75 12.83 -5.52
N ILE A 31 23.18 13.93 -6.01
CA ILE A 31 22.32 14.83 -5.24
C ILE A 31 20.86 14.36 -5.27
N VAL A 32 20.40 13.82 -6.41
CA VAL A 32 18.98 13.49 -6.64
C VAL A 32 18.59 12.21 -5.95
N ILE A 33 19.42 11.16 -5.99
CA ILE A 33 19.09 9.83 -5.48
C ILE A 33 18.68 9.85 -4.00
N PRO A 34 19.42 10.47 -3.05
CA PRO A 34 19.02 10.49 -1.64
C PRO A 34 17.68 11.18 -1.40
N ARG A 35 17.39 12.24 -2.15
CA ARG A 35 16.12 12.98 -2.04
C ARG A 35 14.93 12.15 -2.50
N VAL A 36 15.08 11.42 -3.60
CA VAL A 36 14.03 10.53 -4.12
C VAL A 36 13.75 9.39 -3.15
N MET A 37 14.77 8.78 -2.57
CA MET A 37 14.60 7.70 -1.58
C MET A 37 13.82 8.17 -0.34
N ALA A 38 14.14 9.34 0.20
CA ALA A 38 13.42 9.92 1.33
C ALA A 38 11.97 10.25 1.00
N ALA A 39 11.71 10.81 -0.20
CA ALA A 39 10.36 11.11 -0.66
C ALA A 39 9.51 9.84 -0.85
N THR A 40 10.10 8.78 -1.43
CA THR A 40 9.42 7.49 -1.61
C THR A 40 9.04 6.86 -0.28
N ARG A 41 9.91 6.93 0.73
CA ARG A 41 9.61 6.41 2.06
C ARG A 41 8.45 7.15 2.71
N ARG A 42 8.44 8.50 2.66
CA ARG A 42 7.32 9.31 3.16
C ARG A 42 6.01 8.99 2.46
N ALA A 43 6.04 8.78 1.14
CA ALA A 43 4.87 8.39 0.37
C ALA A 43 4.33 7.02 0.82
N LYS A 44 5.20 6.04 1.05
CA LYS A 44 4.80 4.72 1.59
C LYS A 44 4.18 4.83 2.98
N GLU A 45 4.76 5.64 3.88
CA GLU A 45 4.20 5.88 5.21
C GLU A 45 2.81 6.51 5.14
N ALA A 46 2.62 7.50 4.28
CA ALA A 46 1.31 8.12 4.06
C ALA A 46 0.28 7.11 3.54
N THR A 47 0.68 6.24 2.60
CA THR A 47 -0.19 5.17 2.10
C THR A 47 -0.53 4.15 3.19
N LEU A 48 0.45 3.75 4.03
CA LEU A 48 0.19 2.84 5.15
C LEU A 48 -0.85 3.42 6.11
N ARG A 49 -0.69 4.69 6.50
CA ARG A 49 -1.65 5.37 7.38
C ARG A 49 -3.05 5.46 6.76
N ALA A 50 -3.13 5.72 5.46
CA ALA A 50 -4.41 5.75 4.74
C ALA A 50 -5.09 4.37 4.73
N ASN A 51 -4.32 3.30 4.45
CA ASN A 51 -4.83 1.93 4.46
C ASN A 51 -5.28 1.49 5.86
N LEU A 52 -4.50 1.79 6.91
CA LEU A 52 -4.88 1.51 8.30
C LEU A 52 -6.15 2.27 8.68
N LYS A 53 -6.25 3.56 8.34
CA LYS A 53 -7.47 4.33 8.60
C LYS A 53 -8.68 3.73 7.90
N GLN A 54 -8.56 3.37 6.63
CA GLN A 54 -9.65 2.73 5.86
C GLN A 54 -10.11 1.43 6.53
N LEU A 55 -9.18 0.60 6.99
CA LEU A 55 -9.50 -0.66 7.65
C LEU A 55 -10.15 -0.43 9.03
N ARG A 56 -9.66 0.54 9.82
CA ARG A 56 -10.26 0.91 11.11
C ARG A 56 -11.69 1.44 10.93
N ASP A 57 -11.88 2.36 10.00
CA ASP A 57 -13.21 2.90 9.67
C ASP A 57 -14.18 1.77 9.23
N ALA A 58 -13.69 0.76 8.52
CA ALA A 58 -14.48 -0.40 8.08
C ALA A 58 -14.83 -1.34 9.25
N ILE A 59 -13.87 -1.60 10.17
CA ILE A 59 -14.08 -2.39 11.38
C ILE A 59 -15.12 -1.74 12.29
N GLU A 60 -15.04 -0.41 12.50
CA GLU A 60 -16.00 0.34 13.30
C GLU A 60 -17.41 0.31 12.69
N ARG A 61 -17.53 0.40 11.37
CA ARG A 61 -18.83 0.27 10.69
C ARG A 61 -19.41 -1.13 10.84
N PHE A 62 -18.60 -2.16 10.70
CA PHE A 62 -19.03 -3.54 10.93
C PHE A 62 -19.55 -3.71 12.35
N GLU A 63 -18.82 -3.22 13.35
CA GLU A 63 -19.24 -3.29 14.76
C GLU A 63 -20.55 -2.53 15.01
N ALA A 64 -20.67 -1.32 14.43
CA ALA A 64 -21.89 -0.53 14.56
C ALA A 64 -23.13 -1.19 13.95
N SER A 65 -22.98 -1.94 12.84
CA SER A 65 -24.07 -2.66 12.18
C SER A 65 -24.35 -4.00 12.86
N CYS A 66 -23.32 -4.82 13.07
CA CYS A 66 -23.45 -6.22 13.50
C CYS A 66 -23.35 -6.41 15.02
N ALA A 67 -23.17 -5.35 15.82
CA ALA A 67 -23.01 -5.31 17.28
C ALA A 67 -21.83 -6.14 17.82
N ALA A 68 -20.89 -6.55 16.96
CA ALA A 68 -19.72 -7.34 17.28
C ALA A 68 -18.55 -6.96 16.36
N TRP A 69 -17.30 -7.19 16.77
CA TRP A 69 -16.15 -7.02 15.90
C TRP A 69 -16.15 -8.07 14.79
N PRO A 70 -15.57 -7.76 13.59
CA PRO A 70 -15.42 -8.75 12.53
C PRO A 70 -14.67 -9.99 13.06
N PRO A 71 -15.20 -11.21 12.93
CA PRO A 71 -14.46 -12.42 13.32
C PRO A 71 -13.14 -12.57 12.59
N ALA A 72 -13.12 -12.18 11.30
CA ALA A 72 -11.93 -12.10 10.48
C ALA A 72 -11.93 -10.82 9.62
N LEU A 73 -10.76 -10.31 9.27
CA LEU A 73 -10.67 -9.13 8.38
C LEU A 73 -11.29 -9.36 6.99
N SER A 74 -11.30 -10.59 6.50
CA SER A 74 -11.97 -10.97 5.24
C SER A 74 -13.47 -10.71 5.26
N ASP A 75 -14.10 -10.67 6.45
CA ASP A 75 -15.54 -10.44 6.60
C ASP A 75 -15.93 -9.00 6.21
N LEU A 76 -14.97 -8.07 6.20
CA LEU A 76 -15.17 -6.70 5.68
C LEU A 76 -15.43 -6.67 4.16
N LEU A 77 -15.07 -7.73 3.45
CA LEU A 77 -15.29 -7.92 2.02
C LEU A 77 -16.51 -8.78 1.71
N ALA A 78 -17.18 -9.33 2.73
CA ALA A 78 -18.31 -10.24 2.55
C ALA A 78 -19.41 -9.59 1.71
N ALA A 79 -19.97 -10.33 0.77
CA ALA A 79 -21.04 -9.83 -0.09
C ALA A 79 -22.39 -9.71 0.64
N ASN A 80 -22.56 -10.45 1.73
CA ASN A 80 -23.75 -10.45 2.58
C ASN A 80 -23.43 -11.10 3.95
N GLY A 81 -24.34 -10.97 4.91
CA GLY A 81 -24.15 -11.50 6.27
C GLY A 81 -23.96 -13.03 6.35
N ALA A 82 -24.48 -13.81 5.38
CA ALA A 82 -24.29 -15.26 5.34
C ALA A 82 -22.83 -15.66 5.01
N ALA A 83 -22.06 -14.78 4.40
CA ALA A 83 -20.66 -15.01 4.06
C ALA A 83 -19.68 -14.68 5.18
N ILE A 84 -20.16 -14.20 6.35
CA ILE A 84 -19.32 -13.93 7.52
C ILE A 84 -18.75 -15.25 8.05
N SER A 85 -17.46 -15.27 8.38
CA SER A 85 -16.66 -16.46 8.68
C SER A 85 -17.04 -17.19 9.96
N ALA A 86 -17.54 -16.47 10.99
CA ALA A 86 -17.97 -17.05 12.26
C ALA A 86 -19.20 -16.36 12.86
N ASP A 87 -19.87 -17.03 13.80
CA ASP A 87 -21.09 -16.54 14.45
C ASP A 87 -20.84 -15.59 15.62
N ALA A 88 -19.60 -15.49 16.09
CA ALA A 88 -19.21 -14.64 17.20
C ALA A 88 -17.80 -14.06 17.00
N ASP A 89 -17.55 -12.90 17.61
CA ASP A 89 -16.23 -12.27 17.67
C ASP A 89 -15.30 -12.94 18.71
N GLY A 90 -14.07 -12.42 18.86
CA GLY A 90 -13.10 -12.94 19.82
C GLY A 90 -13.50 -12.80 21.31
N ARG A 91 -14.54 -12.03 21.62
CA ARG A 91 -15.15 -11.90 22.97
C ARG A 91 -16.28 -12.90 23.19
N GLY A 92 -16.67 -13.65 22.16
CA GLY A 92 -17.86 -14.51 22.18
C GLY A 92 -19.17 -13.74 22.00
N ILE A 93 -19.13 -12.48 21.53
CA ILE A 93 -20.33 -11.71 21.23
C ILE A 93 -20.85 -12.16 19.87
N SER A 94 -22.13 -12.50 19.80
CA SER A 94 -22.78 -12.96 18.57
C SER A 94 -22.86 -11.85 17.54
N VAL A 95 -22.47 -12.18 16.31
CA VAL A 95 -22.55 -11.25 15.15
C VAL A 95 -23.98 -11.23 14.64
N ASP A 96 -24.62 -10.08 14.62
CA ASP A 96 -25.92 -9.92 13.96
C ASP A 96 -25.75 -9.88 12.43
N ARG A 97 -25.80 -11.05 11.82
CA ARG A 97 -25.68 -11.22 10.36
C ARG A 97 -26.85 -10.63 9.59
N THR A 98 -27.99 -10.40 10.24
CA THR A 98 -29.18 -9.83 9.58
C THR A 98 -29.08 -8.33 9.41
N ALA A 99 -28.30 -7.68 10.27
CA ALA A 99 -28.03 -6.24 10.23
C ALA A 99 -26.81 -5.88 9.36
N TYR A 100 -26.13 -6.89 8.76
CA TYR A 100 -24.99 -6.66 7.89
C TYR A 100 -25.40 -5.91 6.63
N ASP A 101 -24.80 -4.75 6.38
CA ASP A 101 -25.07 -3.85 5.23
C ASP A 101 -23.83 -3.61 4.33
N GLY A 102 -22.73 -4.42 4.53
CA GLY A 102 -21.51 -4.34 3.73
C GLY A 102 -21.68 -4.77 2.25
N PRO A 103 -20.58 -4.81 1.49
CA PRO A 103 -19.18 -4.84 1.96
C PRO A 103 -18.67 -3.48 2.47
N TYR A 104 -17.93 -3.47 3.57
CA TYR A 104 -17.38 -2.25 4.18
C TYR A 104 -16.05 -1.82 3.57
N VAL A 105 -15.35 -2.74 2.89
CA VAL A 105 -14.19 -2.47 2.06
C VAL A 105 -14.51 -2.87 0.63
N VAL A 106 -14.43 -1.90 -0.27
CA VAL A 106 -14.62 -2.14 -1.72
C VAL A 106 -13.26 -2.01 -2.39
N SER A 107 -12.80 -3.08 -3.01
CA SER A 107 -11.54 -3.13 -3.72
C SER A 107 -11.77 -3.71 -5.14
N PRO A 108 -11.13 -3.15 -6.18
CA PRO A 108 -11.29 -3.64 -7.55
C PRO A 108 -10.87 -5.10 -7.77
N ASP A 109 -9.95 -5.58 -6.93
CA ASP A 109 -9.42 -6.96 -6.97
C ASP A 109 -10.07 -7.88 -5.91
N GLY A 110 -11.06 -7.39 -5.14
CA GLY A 110 -11.74 -8.15 -4.10
C GLY A 110 -10.83 -8.52 -2.92
N SER A 111 -9.70 -7.85 -2.75
CA SER A 111 -8.77 -8.08 -1.64
C SER A 111 -8.73 -6.91 -0.67
N LEU A 112 -8.26 -7.15 0.55
CA LEU A 112 -7.95 -6.09 1.50
C LEU A 112 -6.80 -5.20 0.99
N PRO A 113 -6.74 -3.92 1.38
CA PRO A 113 -5.58 -3.08 1.13
C PRO A 113 -4.31 -3.78 1.62
N LYS A 114 -3.23 -3.70 0.82
CA LYS A 114 -1.95 -4.32 1.19
C LYS A 114 -1.16 -3.40 2.12
N ASP A 115 -0.45 -3.99 3.07
CA ASP A 115 0.61 -3.28 3.78
C ASP A 115 1.74 -2.98 2.79
N VAL A 116 2.07 -1.71 2.62
CA VAL A 116 3.05 -1.23 1.61
C VAL A 116 4.49 -1.59 1.94
N PHE A 117 4.76 -2.05 3.16
CA PHE A 117 6.10 -2.45 3.60
C PHE A 117 6.30 -3.96 3.54
N THR A 118 5.28 -4.76 3.81
CA THR A 118 5.31 -6.23 3.65
C THR A 118 4.89 -6.66 2.25
N GLY A 119 4.06 -5.85 1.57
CA GLY A 119 3.49 -6.16 0.27
C GLY A 119 2.33 -7.16 0.32
N ALA A 120 1.89 -7.55 1.51
CA ALA A 120 0.86 -8.55 1.76
C ALA A 120 -0.38 -7.94 2.45
N THR A 121 -1.42 -8.74 2.61
CA THR A 121 -2.64 -8.40 3.35
C THR A 121 -2.63 -8.99 4.77
N ASP A 122 -1.43 -9.20 5.32
CA ASP A 122 -1.12 -9.86 6.58
C ASP A 122 -1.16 -8.89 7.78
N TRP A 123 -2.24 -8.13 7.90
CA TRP A 123 -2.44 -7.21 9.00
C TRP A 123 -2.51 -7.93 10.35
N ASN A 124 -1.93 -7.32 11.38
CA ASN A 124 -2.08 -7.80 12.76
C ASN A 124 -3.41 -7.28 13.31
N TYR A 125 -4.42 -8.15 13.30
CA TYR A 125 -5.77 -7.83 13.71
C TYR A 125 -6.17 -8.66 14.96
N ASN A 126 -6.76 -7.98 15.94
CA ASN A 126 -7.30 -8.61 17.15
C ASN A 126 -8.83 -8.50 17.14
N ASN A 127 -9.51 -9.61 16.89
CA ASN A 127 -10.97 -9.69 16.84
C ASN A 127 -11.66 -9.58 18.21
N SER A 128 -10.90 -9.49 19.31
CA SER A 128 -11.45 -9.23 20.65
C SER A 128 -11.45 -7.74 21.01
N THR A 129 -10.63 -6.92 20.38
CA THR A 129 -10.53 -5.48 20.64
C THR A 129 -10.90 -4.62 19.43
N GLY A 130 -10.98 -5.22 18.25
CA GLY A 130 -11.15 -4.50 16.99
C GLY A 130 -9.88 -3.77 16.50
N GLU A 131 -8.76 -3.89 17.24
CA GLU A 131 -7.52 -3.21 16.91
C GLU A 131 -6.81 -3.84 15.72
N ILE A 132 -6.26 -3.00 14.86
CA ILE A 132 -5.49 -3.41 13.69
C ILE A 132 -4.21 -2.58 13.57
N HIS A 133 -3.11 -3.27 13.30
CA HIS A 133 -1.77 -2.71 13.13
C HIS A 133 -1.08 -3.29 11.90
N SER A 134 0.00 -2.63 11.45
CA SER A 134 0.89 -3.20 10.43
C SER A 134 1.61 -4.44 10.99
N SER A 135 1.80 -5.46 10.16
CA SER A 135 2.67 -6.62 10.49
C SER A 135 4.16 -6.32 10.27
N SER A 136 4.50 -5.15 9.72
CA SER A 136 5.88 -4.73 9.45
C SER A 136 6.64 -4.45 10.75
N THR A 137 7.83 -5.05 10.87
CA THR A 137 8.77 -4.79 11.98
C THR A 137 9.70 -3.60 11.74
N LEU A 138 9.54 -2.90 10.61
CA LEU A 138 10.38 -1.76 10.25
C LEU A 138 10.01 -0.53 11.09
N THR A 139 10.99 0.38 11.19
CA THR A 139 10.84 1.65 11.93
C THR A 139 10.50 2.78 10.98
N ALA A 140 9.56 3.62 11.35
CA ALA A 140 9.17 4.81 10.62
C ALA A 140 10.24 5.93 10.65
N ILE A 141 10.05 6.98 9.84
CA ILE A 141 10.98 8.13 9.81
C ILE A 141 11.00 8.85 11.16
N ASP A 142 9.90 8.83 11.91
CA ASP A 142 9.79 9.44 13.24
C ASP A 142 10.38 8.59 14.37
N GLY A 143 10.90 7.41 14.07
CA GLY A 143 11.49 6.47 15.02
C GLY A 143 10.50 5.48 15.65
N THR A 144 9.21 5.56 15.37
CA THR A 144 8.20 4.59 15.85
C THR A 144 8.20 3.31 14.99
N ASN A 145 7.80 2.18 15.56
CA ASN A 145 7.62 0.96 14.76
C ASN A 145 6.26 0.97 14.05
N TYR A 146 6.21 0.52 12.79
CA TYR A 146 4.93 0.44 12.06
C TYR A 146 3.94 -0.51 12.74
N SER A 147 4.40 -1.53 13.46
CA SER A 147 3.56 -2.44 14.25
C SER A 147 2.83 -1.77 15.42
N THR A 148 3.12 -0.50 15.72
CA THR A 148 2.43 0.28 16.76
C THR A 148 1.48 1.34 16.19
N TRP A 149 1.36 1.40 14.86
CA TRP A 149 0.51 2.39 14.17
C TRP A 149 -0.95 1.98 14.06
#